data_4895d1b6da825e4c9c50daa702772634
#
_entry.id   4895d1b6da825e4c9c50daa702772634
#
_cell.length_a   1.000
_cell.length_b   1.000
_cell.length_c   1.000
_cell.angle_alpha   90.00
_cell.angle_beta   90.00
_cell.angle_gamma   90.00
#
_symmetry.space_group_name_H-M   'P 1'
#
loop_
_entity.id
_entity.type
_entity.pdbx_description
1 polymer ?
#
loop_
_entity_poly.entity_id
_entity_poly.type
_entity_poly.pdbx_seq_one_letter_code
_entity_poly.pdbx_strand_id
1 'polypeptide(L)'
;MGEARELLQERYTSVSSLDLISVSRRKMGAVLSTKKATKMGVDEVEVVESCMVAPCQETPRRGMWLSPLDLMLVNRGHTPAVYFYPYRSEPGDFFDVARLKAAMAKALVAFYPMAGRLGMDGNGRAEIDCTGQGALFVVARSDLTIDDFRSFLPSPELRTLFVPRVEDHSPSILCAVQVTFLKCGGVALGTALHHVAVDAISAFHFLQTWSAFSRGGGGAALELPFHDRTLLRARSPPLVHPDAFSAFCPKLNLSVEPSETVVTQAFVVSKDQVTALKRACVGGDGGRVSTFCALSAHVWRCVCVARRLPPDATTRLTFPASVRRSMRPPLPPGYCGNGIIWLGAAGKVRDVTSSESEDLVFVAGQISSAVRRMDDELVRSAIDYFELTEIDSKPAPGRMPETELRVISWLGMPVYDVDFGWGKPLAMLRAVSERAGFVYLMDNGKEDGSVRVLMSTEAAILNDFQHLLYARF
;
A
#
# COMPACT_ATOMS: atom_id res chain seq x y z
N MET A 1 7.58 -11.86 -39.13
CA MET A 1 7.77 -12.32 -37.73
C MET A 1 9.26 -12.51 -37.36
N GLY A 2 10.16 -11.84 -38.07
CA GLY A 2 11.62 -11.86 -37.83
C GLY A 2 12.20 -10.55 -37.30
N GLU A 3 11.53 -9.42 -37.49
CA GLU A 3 12.08 -8.10 -37.16
C GLU A 3 11.80 -7.59 -35.74
N ALA A 4 10.90 -8.21 -35.00
CA ALA A 4 10.56 -7.80 -33.64
C ALA A 4 11.50 -8.36 -32.56
N ARG A 5 12.44 -9.24 -32.89
CA ARG A 5 13.40 -9.83 -31.95
C ARG A 5 14.75 -9.12 -31.86
N GLU A 6 15.13 -8.35 -32.85
CA GLU A 6 16.41 -7.64 -32.87
C GLU A 6 16.38 -6.27 -32.18
N LEU A 7 15.23 -5.65 -32.03
CA LEU A 7 15.09 -4.33 -31.40
C LEU A 7 15.13 -4.32 -29.85
N LEU A 8 15.17 -5.48 -29.22
CA LEU A 8 15.21 -5.61 -27.75
C LEU A 8 16.61 -5.81 -27.16
N GLN A 9 17.64 -5.94 -27.99
CA GLN A 9 19.02 -6.23 -27.53
C GLN A 9 19.98 -5.05 -27.56
N GLU A 10 19.64 -3.91 -28.18
CA GLU A 10 20.59 -2.80 -28.41
C GLU A 10 20.43 -1.56 -27.51
N ARG A 11 19.62 -1.59 -26.44
CA ARG A 11 19.42 -0.41 -25.58
C ARG A 11 19.93 -0.52 -24.14
N TYR A 12 20.88 -1.40 -23.88
CA TYR A 12 21.52 -1.48 -22.55
C TYR A 12 23.04 -1.31 -22.62
N THR A 13 23.54 -0.24 -23.25
CA THR A 13 24.91 0.21 -23.00
C THR A 13 25.01 1.71 -23.13
N SER A 14 25.71 2.28 -22.18
CA SER A 14 26.23 3.66 -22.09
C SER A 14 25.27 4.76 -21.61
N VAL A 15 25.53 5.29 -20.43
CA VAL A 15 26.02 6.66 -20.24
C VAL A 15 26.82 6.73 -18.95
N SER A 16 28.09 7.05 -19.08
CA SER A 16 29.02 7.41 -18.01
C SER A 16 29.32 8.93 -18.08
N SER A 17 29.48 9.49 -16.87
CA SER A 17 30.42 10.57 -16.47
C SER A 17 30.21 12.03 -16.88
N LEU A 18 30.36 12.88 -15.82
CA LEU A 18 30.96 14.24 -15.70
C LEU A 18 30.15 15.44 -16.20
N ASP A 19 29.92 16.47 -15.34
CA ASP A 19 30.90 17.45 -14.93
C ASP A 19 30.44 18.35 -13.77
N LEU A 20 31.42 18.72 -12.96
CA LEU A 20 31.41 19.70 -11.87
C LEU A 20 31.35 21.14 -12.38
N ILE A 21 30.55 22.02 -11.77
CA ILE A 21 30.88 23.45 -11.66
C ILE A 21 30.51 23.96 -10.27
N SER A 22 31.51 24.49 -9.60
CA SER A 22 31.51 25.18 -8.31
C SER A 22 31.14 26.66 -8.46
N VAL A 23 30.32 27.24 -7.55
CA VAL A 23 30.41 28.67 -7.16
C VAL A 23 29.95 28.90 -5.73
N SER A 24 30.93 29.23 -4.93
CA SER A 24 31.06 30.25 -3.87
C SER A 24 29.93 30.63 -2.91
N ARG A 25 30.31 30.55 -1.64
CA ARG A 25 29.72 30.97 -0.37
C ARG A 25 29.35 32.46 -0.28
N ARG A 26 28.29 32.78 0.45
CA ARG A 26 28.33 33.83 1.50
C ARG A 26 27.37 33.48 2.68
N LYS A 27 27.88 33.77 3.89
CA LYS A 27 27.31 33.47 5.21
C LYS A 27 26.23 34.47 5.64
N MET A 28 25.27 34.02 6.42
CA MET A 28 24.88 34.51 7.77
C MET A 28 23.69 33.63 8.23
N GLY A 29 23.67 33.25 9.28
CA GLY A 29 23.75 32.68 10.58
C GLY A 29 22.43 32.83 11.27
N ALA A 30 21.81 31.66 11.58
CA ALA A 30 20.93 31.47 12.74
C ALA A 30 20.99 29.98 13.15
N VAL A 31 21.37 29.75 14.39
CA VAL A 31 21.58 28.44 15.00
C VAL A 31 20.23 27.84 15.34
N LEU A 32 19.78 26.87 14.55
CA LEU A 32 18.81 25.87 14.97
C LEU A 32 19.48 24.52 14.80
N SER A 33 19.69 23.86 15.94
CA SER A 33 20.31 22.53 16.02
C SER A 33 19.49 21.49 15.29
N THR A 34 19.70 21.36 13.98
CA THR A 34 19.27 20.20 13.21
C THR A 34 20.32 19.11 13.39
N LYS A 35 20.01 18.09 14.19
CA LYS A 35 20.76 16.83 14.13
C LYS A 35 20.79 16.39 12.66
N LYS A 36 22.01 16.35 12.08
CA LYS A 36 22.27 15.78 10.76
C LYS A 36 21.58 14.42 10.68
N ALA A 37 20.66 14.27 9.73
CA ALA A 37 20.26 12.95 9.25
C ALA A 37 21.53 12.31 8.65
N THR A 38 22.11 11.38 9.34
CA THR A 38 23.21 10.56 8.84
C THR A 38 22.62 9.72 7.72
N LYS A 39 23.15 9.85 6.50
CA LYS A 39 22.79 9.02 5.37
C LYS A 39 23.20 7.59 5.72
N MET A 40 22.23 6.73 6.08
CA MET A 40 22.45 5.32 6.38
C MET A 40 22.91 4.62 5.09
N GLY A 41 24.04 3.93 5.12
CA GLY A 41 24.64 3.27 3.97
C GLY A 41 24.13 1.84 3.81
N VAL A 42 24.28 1.29 2.62
CA VAL A 42 23.93 -0.10 2.27
C VAL A 42 24.76 -1.12 3.07
N ASP A 43 25.88 -0.71 3.67
CA ASP A 43 26.82 -1.54 4.44
C ASP A 43 26.32 -1.86 5.88
N GLU A 44 25.14 -1.37 6.27
CA GLU A 44 24.63 -1.54 7.63
C GLU A 44 23.81 -2.83 7.83
N VAL A 45 23.54 -3.60 6.76
CA VAL A 45 22.82 -4.87 6.80
C VAL A 45 23.61 -5.96 6.09
N GLU A 46 23.98 -6.99 6.85
CA GLU A 46 24.65 -8.19 6.37
C GLU A 46 23.61 -9.30 6.10
N VAL A 47 23.53 -9.77 4.86
CA VAL A 47 22.72 -10.96 4.51
C VAL A 47 23.48 -12.22 4.95
N VAL A 48 22.90 -12.96 5.89
CA VAL A 48 23.46 -14.21 6.43
C VAL A 48 23.00 -15.41 5.62
N GLU A 49 21.75 -15.41 5.18
CA GLU A 49 21.15 -16.51 4.44
C GLU A 49 20.09 -15.99 3.44
N SER A 50 20.04 -16.61 2.29
CA SER A 50 18.99 -16.37 1.28
C SER A 50 18.58 -17.70 0.66
N CYS A 51 17.29 -18.05 0.74
CA CYS A 51 16.78 -19.31 0.23
C CYS A 51 15.32 -19.18 -0.24
N MET A 52 14.89 -20.17 -1.04
CA MET A 52 13.50 -20.33 -1.39
C MET A 52 12.80 -21.25 -0.39
N VAL A 53 11.68 -20.81 0.19
CA VAL A 53 10.81 -21.64 1.03
C VAL A 53 9.67 -22.14 0.18
N ALA A 54 9.70 -23.43 -0.17
CA ALA A 54 8.63 -24.09 -0.94
C ALA A 54 7.46 -24.54 -0.02
N PRO A 55 6.25 -24.75 -0.57
CA PRO A 55 5.16 -25.39 0.16
C PRO A 55 5.61 -26.76 0.71
N CYS A 56 5.22 -27.10 1.95
CA CYS A 56 5.58 -28.38 2.57
C CYS A 56 4.78 -29.61 2.06
N GLN A 57 3.83 -29.39 1.18
CA GLN A 57 3.02 -30.41 0.50
C GLN A 57 2.87 -30.07 -0.96
N GLU A 58 2.46 -31.04 -1.77
CA GLU A 58 2.12 -30.80 -3.17
C GLU A 58 0.98 -29.79 -3.29
N THR A 59 1.11 -28.88 -4.25
CA THR A 59 0.15 -27.82 -4.55
C THR A 59 -0.25 -27.88 -6.02
N PRO A 60 -1.43 -27.34 -6.39
CA PRO A 60 -1.86 -27.29 -7.78
C PRO A 60 -0.81 -26.63 -8.67
N ARG A 61 -0.36 -27.34 -9.72
CA ARG A 61 0.60 -26.82 -10.71
C ARG A 61 -0.14 -26.50 -12.00
N ARG A 62 -0.51 -25.23 -12.13
CA ARG A 62 -1.24 -24.72 -13.31
C ARG A 62 -1.10 -23.21 -13.40
N GLY A 63 -1.30 -22.66 -14.59
CA GLY A 63 -1.51 -21.22 -14.75
C GLY A 63 -2.79 -20.79 -14.01
N MET A 64 -2.71 -19.74 -13.23
CA MET A 64 -3.86 -19.12 -12.59
C MET A 64 -4.23 -17.87 -13.37
N TRP A 65 -5.41 -17.89 -13.95
CA TRP A 65 -5.96 -16.74 -14.65
C TRP A 65 -6.11 -15.52 -13.72
N LEU A 66 -5.68 -14.36 -14.20
CA LEU A 66 -5.79 -13.09 -13.48
C LEU A 66 -7.05 -12.34 -13.94
N SER A 67 -7.83 -11.87 -12.96
CA SER A 67 -8.99 -11.03 -13.22
C SER A 67 -8.57 -9.66 -13.79
N PRO A 68 -9.47 -8.91 -14.44
CA PRO A 68 -9.19 -7.55 -14.87
C PRO A 68 -8.75 -6.63 -13.72
N LEU A 69 -9.25 -6.88 -12.49
CA LEU A 69 -8.84 -6.13 -11.30
C LEU A 69 -7.41 -6.48 -10.83
N ASP A 70 -6.95 -7.71 -11.07
CA ASP A 70 -5.55 -8.07 -10.81
C ASP A 70 -4.63 -7.44 -11.85
N LEU A 71 -5.03 -7.51 -13.13
CA LEU A 71 -4.25 -7.02 -14.26
C LEU A 71 -3.96 -5.52 -14.20
N MET A 72 -4.90 -4.71 -13.71
CA MET A 72 -4.67 -3.27 -13.51
C MET A 72 -3.52 -2.96 -12.54
N LEU A 73 -3.06 -3.95 -11.79
CA LEU A 73 -2.00 -3.84 -10.77
C LEU A 73 -0.71 -4.59 -11.15
N VAL A 74 -0.66 -5.22 -12.32
CA VAL A 74 0.48 -6.05 -12.76
C VAL A 74 1.79 -5.26 -12.77
N ASN A 75 1.75 -4.01 -13.22
CA ASN A 75 2.93 -3.13 -13.33
C ASN A 75 3.22 -2.35 -12.03
N ARG A 76 2.43 -2.54 -10.99
CA ARG A 76 2.68 -1.89 -9.70
C ARG A 76 3.83 -2.54 -8.92
N GLY A 77 4.18 -3.78 -9.28
CA GLY A 77 5.24 -4.54 -8.63
C GLY A 77 4.90 -4.91 -7.18
N HIS A 78 5.92 -5.00 -6.35
CA HIS A 78 5.80 -5.40 -4.96
C HIS A 78 5.41 -4.23 -4.05
N THR A 79 4.61 -4.56 -3.04
CA THR A 79 4.26 -3.64 -1.95
C THR A 79 5.21 -3.89 -0.78
N PRO A 80 6.22 -3.02 -0.55
CA PRO A 80 7.17 -3.20 0.53
C PRO A 80 6.58 -2.72 1.87
N ALA A 81 6.73 -3.53 2.91
CA ALA A 81 6.37 -3.17 4.27
C ALA A 81 7.39 -3.72 5.27
N VAL A 82 7.54 -3.05 6.40
CA VAL A 82 8.44 -3.46 7.49
C VAL A 82 7.68 -3.46 8.80
N TYR A 83 7.79 -4.55 9.54
CA TYR A 83 7.27 -4.71 10.90
C TYR A 83 8.44 -4.71 11.88
N PHE A 84 8.35 -3.96 12.96
CA PHE A 84 9.34 -3.95 14.01
C PHE A 84 8.83 -4.70 15.25
N TYR A 85 9.61 -5.68 15.70
CA TYR A 85 9.33 -6.49 16.89
C TYR A 85 10.38 -6.21 17.96
N PRO A 86 10.00 -5.65 19.13
CA PRO A 86 10.92 -5.50 20.23
C PRO A 86 11.24 -6.87 20.83
N TYR A 87 12.46 -7.05 21.31
CA TYR A 87 12.85 -8.26 22.01
C TYR A 87 11.99 -8.48 23.27
N ARG A 88 11.41 -9.67 23.42
CA ARG A 88 10.50 -10.01 24.53
C ARG A 88 10.67 -11.41 25.09
N SER A 89 11.65 -12.20 24.65
CA SER A 89 11.76 -13.64 24.95
C SER A 89 13.05 -13.99 25.67
N GLU A 90 13.08 -15.19 26.21
CA GLU A 90 14.32 -15.80 26.70
C GLU A 90 15.36 -15.93 25.57
N PRO A 91 16.66 -15.82 25.88
CA PRO A 91 17.71 -15.92 24.88
C PRO A 91 17.63 -17.26 24.13
N GLY A 92 17.58 -17.21 22.79
CA GLY A 92 17.72 -18.36 21.91
C GLY A 92 16.47 -18.78 21.13
N ASP A 93 15.26 -18.36 21.52
CA ASP A 93 14.02 -18.76 20.83
C ASP A 93 13.35 -17.58 20.07
N PHE A 94 13.81 -16.33 20.24
CA PHE A 94 13.18 -15.16 19.65
C PHE A 94 13.39 -15.12 18.13
N PHE A 95 12.29 -15.16 17.38
CA PHE A 95 12.26 -15.20 15.92
C PHE A 95 13.09 -16.36 15.33
N ASP A 96 12.92 -17.57 15.91
CA ASP A 96 13.56 -18.78 15.39
C ASP A 96 13.31 -18.97 13.91
N VAL A 97 14.39 -18.95 13.13
CA VAL A 97 14.35 -18.96 11.66
C VAL A 97 13.80 -20.28 11.11
N ALA A 98 14.12 -21.41 11.75
CA ALA A 98 13.65 -22.73 11.31
C ALA A 98 12.13 -22.84 11.50
N ARG A 99 11.63 -22.37 12.63
CA ARG A 99 10.19 -22.30 12.94
C ARG A 99 9.45 -21.38 11.98
N LEU A 100 10.00 -20.19 11.66
CA LEU A 100 9.40 -19.26 10.72
C LEU A 100 9.33 -19.85 9.30
N LYS A 101 10.39 -20.51 8.82
CA LYS A 101 10.41 -21.17 7.51
C LYS A 101 9.43 -22.34 7.45
N ALA A 102 9.40 -23.18 8.48
CA ALA A 102 8.45 -24.30 8.56
C ALA A 102 7.00 -23.82 8.56
N ALA A 103 6.70 -22.74 9.29
CA ALA A 103 5.39 -22.11 9.31
C ALA A 103 5.02 -21.49 7.93
N MET A 104 5.98 -20.85 7.27
CA MET A 104 5.78 -20.30 5.92
C MET A 104 5.49 -21.41 4.91
N ALA A 105 6.24 -22.51 4.94
CA ALA A 105 6.03 -23.66 4.07
C ALA A 105 4.60 -24.22 4.21
N LYS A 106 4.03 -24.23 5.43
CA LYS A 106 2.63 -24.61 5.68
C LYS A 106 1.66 -23.56 5.13
N ALA A 107 1.91 -22.27 5.36
CA ALA A 107 1.06 -21.19 4.84
C ALA A 107 1.00 -21.19 3.31
N LEU A 108 2.13 -21.48 2.65
CA LEU A 108 2.23 -21.56 1.19
C LEU A 108 1.49 -22.77 0.60
N VAL A 109 1.10 -23.78 1.37
CA VAL A 109 0.18 -24.83 0.89
C VAL A 109 -1.20 -24.23 0.63
N ALA A 110 -1.73 -23.45 1.58
CA ALA A 110 -3.01 -22.78 1.43
C ALA A 110 -2.94 -21.63 0.42
N PHE A 111 -1.91 -20.79 0.50
CA PHE A 111 -1.65 -19.66 -0.40
C PHE A 111 -0.70 -20.03 -1.54
N TYR A 112 -0.93 -21.19 -2.18
CA TYR A 112 -0.01 -21.76 -3.19
C TYR A 112 0.32 -20.81 -4.36
N PRO A 113 -0.54 -19.86 -4.79
CA PRO A 113 -0.15 -18.93 -5.84
C PRO A 113 1.01 -18.02 -5.43
N MET A 114 1.18 -17.74 -4.13
CA MET A 114 2.30 -16.92 -3.62
C MET A 114 3.65 -17.64 -3.75
N ALA A 115 3.65 -18.97 -3.92
CA ALA A 115 4.84 -19.78 -4.21
C ALA A 115 5.11 -19.92 -5.72
N GLY A 116 4.31 -19.27 -6.55
CA GLY A 116 4.43 -19.24 -8.01
C GLY A 116 5.30 -18.11 -8.53
N ARG A 117 5.13 -17.84 -9.83
CA ARG A 117 5.82 -16.78 -10.56
C ARG A 117 4.84 -16.01 -11.44
N LEU A 118 5.08 -14.73 -11.63
CA LEU A 118 4.35 -13.98 -12.65
C LEU A 118 4.86 -14.41 -14.03
N GLY A 119 3.95 -14.85 -14.87
CA GLY A 119 4.21 -15.33 -16.22
C GLY A 119 3.20 -14.79 -17.22
N MET A 120 3.20 -15.37 -18.41
CA MET A 120 2.25 -15.11 -19.49
C MET A 120 1.64 -16.42 -19.95
N ASP A 121 0.35 -16.43 -20.21
CA ASP A 121 -0.32 -17.56 -20.86
C ASP A 121 0.04 -17.66 -22.36
N GLY A 122 -0.45 -18.70 -23.03
CA GLY A 122 -0.20 -18.92 -24.46
C GLY A 122 -0.75 -17.80 -25.38
N ASN A 123 -1.61 -16.92 -24.88
CA ASN A 123 -2.19 -15.80 -25.61
C ASN A 123 -1.52 -14.45 -25.27
N GLY A 124 -0.48 -14.46 -24.42
CA GLY A 124 0.21 -13.26 -23.99
C GLY A 124 -0.51 -12.48 -22.87
N ARG A 125 -1.52 -13.07 -22.20
CA ARG A 125 -2.14 -12.51 -21.01
C ARG A 125 -1.33 -12.88 -19.78
N ALA A 126 -1.09 -11.91 -18.90
CA ALA A 126 -0.41 -12.19 -17.65
C ALA A 126 -1.20 -13.18 -16.79
N GLU A 127 -0.48 -14.14 -16.19
CA GLU A 127 -1.01 -15.16 -15.27
C GLU A 127 -0.05 -15.40 -14.11
N ILE A 128 -0.52 -16.06 -13.07
CA ILE A 128 0.37 -16.64 -12.06
C ILE A 128 0.62 -18.09 -12.43
N ASP A 129 1.87 -18.40 -12.79
CA ASP A 129 2.31 -19.78 -12.94
C ASP A 129 2.57 -20.38 -11.56
N CYS A 130 1.66 -21.26 -11.11
CA CYS A 130 1.70 -21.90 -9.80
C CYS A 130 2.74 -23.04 -9.78
N THR A 131 4.02 -22.68 -9.93
CA THR A 131 5.16 -23.62 -10.01
C THR A 131 5.47 -24.29 -8.68
N GLY A 132 5.03 -23.73 -7.56
CA GLY A 132 5.42 -24.21 -6.24
C GLY A 132 6.90 -24.04 -5.90
N GLN A 133 7.64 -23.21 -6.65
CA GLN A 133 9.07 -22.94 -6.40
C GLN A 133 9.32 -22.22 -5.07
N GLY A 134 8.29 -21.62 -4.48
CA GLY A 134 8.35 -21.02 -3.17
C GLY A 134 8.54 -19.50 -3.16
N ALA A 135 8.54 -18.97 -1.94
CA ALA A 135 8.78 -17.57 -1.61
C ALA A 135 10.25 -17.35 -1.23
N LEU A 136 10.79 -16.19 -1.57
CA LEU A 136 12.14 -15.80 -1.15
C LEU A 136 12.16 -15.49 0.35
N PHE A 137 13.06 -16.12 1.07
CA PHE A 137 13.29 -15.91 2.51
C PHE A 137 14.73 -15.50 2.75
N VAL A 138 14.93 -14.30 3.27
CA VAL A 138 16.25 -13.74 3.57
C VAL A 138 16.39 -13.60 5.09
N VAL A 139 17.55 -13.98 5.60
CA VAL A 139 17.98 -13.72 6.99
C VAL A 139 19.13 -12.75 6.96
N ALA A 140 19.06 -11.70 7.75
CA ALA A 140 20.07 -10.68 7.80
C ALA A 140 20.37 -10.26 9.25
N ARG A 141 21.48 -9.55 9.43
CA ARG A 141 21.88 -8.89 10.69
C ARG A 141 22.17 -7.44 10.44
N SER A 142 22.00 -6.61 11.48
CA SER A 142 22.29 -5.20 11.42
C SER A 142 22.76 -4.67 12.77
N ASP A 143 23.72 -3.76 12.75
CA ASP A 143 24.16 -3.01 13.94
C ASP A 143 23.18 -1.90 14.34
N LEU A 144 22.14 -1.67 13.55
CA LEU A 144 21.07 -0.74 13.85
C LEU A 144 20.17 -1.26 14.98
N THR A 145 19.47 -0.35 15.61
CA THR A 145 18.49 -0.61 16.67
C THR A 145 17.10 -0.13 16.27
N ILE A 146 16.05 -0.58 16.95
CA ILE A 146 14.69 -0.06 16.72
C ILE A 146 14.63 1.46 16.99
N ASP A 147 15.45 1.93 17.93
CA ASP A 147 15.50 3.34 18.32
C ASP A 147 16.02 4.26 17.21
N ASP A 148 16.79 3.75 16.25
CA ASP A 148 17.23 4.50 15.08
C ASP A 148 16.06 4.85 14.15
N PHE A 149 14.95 4.15 14.29
CA PHE A 149 13.72 4.33 13.51
C PHE A 149 12.56 4.92 14.33
N ARG A 150 12.83 5.62 15.44
CA ARG A 150 11.79 6.14 16.38
C ARG A 150 10.69 6.97 15.75
N SER A 151 10.97 7.67 14.64
CA SER A 151 9.94 8.41 13.90
C SER A 151 8.94 7.49 13.21
N PHE A 152 9.33 6.22 12.95
CA PHE A 152 8.54 5.24 12.21
C PHE A 152 7.90 5.84 10.96
N LEU A 153 8.70 6.53 10.14
CA LEU A 153 8.26 7.11 8.88
C LEU A 153 8.69 6.24 7.70
N PRO A 154 7.86 6.11 6.66
CA PRO A 154 8.28 5.50 5.41
C PRO A 154 9.47 6.22 4.81
N SER A 155 10.43 5.46 4.33
CA SER A 155 11.58 6.02 3.62
C SER A 155 12.15 5.00 2.63
N PRO A 156 12.89 5.46 1.60
CA PRO A 156 13.61 4.57 0.70
C PRO A 156 14.68 3.74 1.41
N GLU A 157 15.27 4.27 2.48
CA GLU A 157 16.28 3.58 3.30
C GLU A 157 15.69 2.34 3.97
N LEU A 158 14.46 2.41 4.51
CA LEU A 158 13.77 1.24 5.07
C LEU A 158 13.64 0.09 4.07
N ARG A 159 13.34 0.43 2.79
CA ARG A 159 13.27 -0.56 1.72
C ARG A 159 14.64 -1.19 1.47
N THR A 160 15.68 -0.38 1.37
CA THR A 160 17.03 -0.85 1.09
C THR A 160 17.59 -1.73 2.20
N LEU A 161 17.30 -1.39 3.47
CA LEU A 161 17.81 -2.09 4.64
C LEU A 161 17.05 -3.39 4.94
N PHE A 162 15.73 -3.35 4.87
CA PHE A 162 14.90 -4.40 5.50
C PHE A 162 14.01 -5.18 4.53
N VAL A 163 13.89 -4.77 3.26
CA VAL A 163 13.03 -5.45 2.28
C VAL A 163 13.90 -6.17 1.25
N PRO A 164 13.63 -7.46 0.97
CA PRO A 164 14.43 -8.21 -0.01
C PRO A 164 14.44 -7.55 -1.38
N ARG A 165 15.55 -7.58 -2.06
CA ARG A 165 15.63 -7.21 -3.49
C ARG A 165 15.01 -8.33 -4.30
N VAL A 166 13.97 -8.01 -5.04
CA VAL A 166 13.21 -8.95 -5.87
C VAL A 166 13.39 -8.68 -7.36
N GLU A 167 13.95 -7.54 -7.72
CA GLU A 167 14.14 -7.08 -9.08
C GLU A 167 15.14 -7.95 -9.86
N ASP A 168 16.07 -8.59 -9.14
CA ASP A 168 17.11 -9.46 -9.72
C ASP A 168 16.59 -10.86 -10.09
N HIS A 169 15.32 -11.17 -9.76
CA HIS A 169 14.72 -12.47 -10.01
C HIS A 169 13.83 -12.44 -11.26
N SER A 170 14.15 -13.31 -12.24
CA SER A 170 13.34 -13.55 -13.42
C SER A 170 13.06 -15.06 -13.56
N PRO A 171 11.81 -15.49 -13.73
CA PRO A 171 10.56 -14.72 -13.68
C PRO A 171 10.24 -14.16 -12.30
N SER A 172 9.41 -13.10 -12.26
CA SER A 172 9.16 -12.32 -11.05
C SER A 172 8.56 -13.15 -9.91
N ILE A 173 9.22 -13.11 -8.75
CA ILE A 173 8.77 -13.73 -7.50
C ILE A 173 7.56 -12.95 -6.97
N LEU A 174 6.55 -13.66 -6.44
CA LEU A 174 5.33 -13.02 -5.92
C LEU A 174 5.39 -12.72 -4.42
N CYS A 175 6.23 -13.42 -3.68
CA CYS A 175 6.37 -13.27 -2.24
C CYS A 175 7.84 -13.33 -1.83
N ALA A 176 8.28 -12.30 -1.12
CA ALA A 176 9.60 -12.27 -0.51
C ALA A 176 9.53 -11.67 0.89
N VAL A 177 10.34 -12.19 1.81
CA VAL A 177 10.44 -11.72 3.18
C VAL A 177 11.90 -11.66 3.62
N GLN A 178 12.22 -10.73 4.52
CA GLN A 178 13.52 -10.61 5.14
C GLN A 178 13.37 -10.47 6.65
N VAL A 179 14.01 -11.33 7.40
CA VAL A 179 14.13 -11.27 8.87
C VAL A 179 15.49 -10.68 9.20
N THR A 180 15.53 -9.45 9.69
CA THR A 180 16.77 -8.77 10.08
C THR A 180 16.86 -8.68 11.59
N PHE A 181 17.84 -9.35 12.18
CA PHE A 181 18.17 -9.28 13.62
C PHE A 181 18.92 -7.99 13.88
N LEU A 182 18.40 -7.16 14.78
CA LEU A 182 18.95 -5.87 15.14
C LEU A 182 19.86 -5.98 16.38
N LYS A 183 20.81 -5.06 16.52
CA LYS A 183 21.76 -5.00 17.65
C LYS A 183 21.07 -4.97 19.03
N CYS A 184 19.91 -4.36 19.12
CA CYS A 184 19.12 -4.30 20.37
C CYS A 184 18.39 -5.62 20.71
N GLY A 185 18.62 -6.70 19.95
CA GLY A 185 17.89 -7.97 20.07
C GLY A 185 16.51 -7.99 19.40
N GLY A 186 15.99 -6.86 18.99
CA GLY A 186 14.73 -6.78 18.24
C GLY A 186 14.87 -7.27 16.79
N VAL A 187 13.74 -7.37 16.09
CA VAL A 187 13.70 -7.83 14.69
C VAL A 187 12.96 -6.84 13.83
N ALA A 188 13.49 -6.57 12.63
CA ALA A 188 12.78 -5.97 11.54
C ALA A 188 12.39 -7.06 10.52
N LEU A 189 11.08 -7.27 10.34
CA LEU A 189 10.53 -8.19 9.33
C LEU A 189 10.07 -7.40 8.12
N GLY A 190 10.84 -7.44 7.04
CA GLY A 190 10.49 -6.86 5.76
C GLY A 190 9.69 -7.81 4.89
N THR A 191 8.72 -7.28 4.16
CA THR A 191 7.89 -8.04 3.22
C THR A 191 7.83 -7.35 1.88
N ALA A 192 7.85 -8.12 0.80
CA ALA A 192 7.60 -7.68 -0.57
C ALA A 192 6.60 -8.63 -1.22
N LEU A 193 5.32 -8.24 -1.23
CA LEU A 193 4.24 -9.03 -1.83
C LEU A 193 3.82 -8.35 -3.14
N HIS A 194 3.82 -9.11 -4.24
CA HIS A 194 3.48 -8.57 -5.56
C HIS A 194 2.01 -8.21 -5.62
N HIS A 195 1.70 -6.97 -6.01
CA HIS A 195 0.33 -6.46 -5.93
C HIS A 195 -0.64 -7.18 -6.87
N VAL A 196 -0.15 -7.78 -7.96
CA VAL A 196 -0.97 -8.61 -8.86
C VAL A 196 -1.56 -9.84 -8.16
N ALA A 197 -0.88 -10.35 -7.14
CA ALA A 197 -1.30 -11.56 -6.44
C ALA A 197 -2.30 -11.29 -5.32
N VAL A 198 -2.17 -10.15 -4.62
CA VAL A 198 -2.94 -9.85 -3.41
C VAL A 198 -3.21 -8.35 -3.25
N ASP A 199 -4.42 -8.01 -2.80
CA ASP A 199 -4.71 -6.70 -2.20
C ASP A 199 -4.37 -6.71 -0.70
N ALA A 200 -4.61 -5.60 0.00
CA ALA A 200 -4.28 -5.48 1.42
C ALA A 200 -5.01 -6.52 2.29
N ILE A 201 -6.28 -6.81 2.02
CA ILE A 201 -7.06 -7.82 2.77
C ILE A 201 -6.43 -9.20 2.62
N SER A 202 -6.13 -9.59 1.39
CA SER A 202 -5.49 -10.89 1.08
C SER A 202 -4.05 -10.97 1.61
N ALA A 203 -3.30 -9.86 1.58
CA ALA A 203 -1.94 -9.80 2.13
C ALA A 203 -1.93 -9.98 3.65
N PHE A 204 -2.81 -9.29 4.38
CA PHE A 204 -2.93 -9.48 5.83
C PHE A 204 -3.42 -10.87 6.19
N HIS A 205 -4.35 -11.45 5.41
CA HIS A 205 -4.80 -12.83 5.60
C HIS A 205 -3.62 -13.83 5.47
N PHE A 206 -2.76 -13.66 4.46
CA PHE A 206 -1.54 -14.47 4.33
C PHE A 206 -0.61 -14.33 5.54
N LEU A 207 -0.31 -13.10 5.97
CA LEU A 207 0.57 -12.84 7.10
C LEU A 207 0.02 -13.38 8.42
N GLN A 208 -1.28 -13.24 8.66
CA GLN A 208 -1.96 -13.83 9.83
C GLN A 208 -1.92 -15.35 9.81
N THR A 209 -2.12 -15.97 8.65
CA THR A 209 -2.04 -17.42 8.49
C THR A 209 -0.62 -17.91 8.75
N TRP A 210 0.40 -17.25 8.20
CA TRP A 210 1.79 -17.58 8.45
C TRP A 210 2.14 -17.45 9.93
N SER A 211 1.76 -16.34 10.56
CA SER A 211 2.00 -16.12 11.99
C SER A 211 1.27 -17.13 12.88
N ALA A 212 0.05 -17.53 12.53
CA ALA A 212 -0.70 -18.55 13.26
C ALA A 212 -0.03 -19.92 13.20
N PHE A 213 0.49 -20.35 12.04
CA PHE A 213 1.26 -21.58 11.94
C PHE A 213 2.56 -21.51 12.77
N SER A 214 3.19 -20.34 12.88
CA SER A 214 4.36 -20.16 13.76
C SER A 214 4.02 -20.36 15.23
N ARG A 215 2.85 -19.96 15.69
CA ARG A 215 2.39 -20.18 17.07
C ARG A 215 1.99 -21.62 17.39
N GLY A 216 2.08 -22.52 16.44
CA GLY A 216 1.62 -23.90 16.61
C GLY A 216 0.09 -24.04 16.51
N GLY A 217 -0.61 -22.99 16.10
CA GLY A 217 -2.06 -23.00 15.84
C GLY A 217 -2.38 -23.88 14.64
N GLY A 218 -2.79 -25.11 14.88
CA GLY A 218 -3.19 -26.05 13.84
C GLY A 218 -4.63 -25.80 13.37
N GLY A 219 -4.78 -25.39 12.16
CA GLY A 219 -5.80 -25.72 11.17
C GLY A 219 -7.28 -25.38 11.42
N ALA A 220 -7.86 -25.69 12.54
CA ALA A 220 -9.31 -25.69 12.69
C ALA A 220 -9.99 -24.30 12.82
N ALA A 221 -9.22 -23.25 13.04
CA ALA A 221 -9.71 -21.86 13.22
C ALA A 221 -9.28 -20.89 12.12
N LEU A 222 -8.48 -21.35 11.14
CA LEU A 222 -7.99 -20.48 10.05
C LEU A 222 -8.97 -20.55 8.88
N GLU A 223 -9.49 -19.40 8.48
CA GLU A 223 -10.21 -19.26 7.24
C GLU A 223 -9.25 -19.56 6.07
N LEU A 224 -9.62 -20.53 5.21
CA LEU A 224 -8.80 -20.88 4.06
C LEU A 224 -9.01 -19.84 2.94
N PRO A 225 -7.93 -19.49 2.19
CA PRO A 225 -8.05 -18.59 1.05
C PRO A 225 -8.88 -19.24 -0.08
N PHE A 226 -9.73 -18.45 -0.69
CA PHE A 226 -10.50 -18.82 -1.87
C PHE A 226 -9.85 -18.23 -3.12
N HIS A 227 -9.42 -19.08 -4.06
CA HIS A 227 -8.54 -18.67 -5.17
C HIS A 227 -9.23 -18.53 -6.54
N ASP A 228 -10.51 -18.84 -6.67
CA ASP A 228 -11.19 -18.73 -7.97
C ASP A 228 -11.44 -17.26 -8.34
N ARG A 229 -10.56 -16.73 -9.19
CA ARG A 229 -10.63 -15.34 -9.68
C ARG A 229 -11.61 -15.17 -10.84
N THR A 230 -12.13 -16.28 -11.40
CA THR A 230 -13.10 -16.21 -12.50
C THR A 230 -14.43 -15.58 -12.09
N LEU A 231 -14.70 -15.50 -10.77
CA LEU A 231 -15.83 -14.74 -10.22
C LEU A 231 -15.79 -13.25 -10.60
N LEU A 232 -14.60 -12.72 -10.92
CA LEU A 232 -14.38 -11.34 -11.41
C LEU A 232 -14.14 -11.30 -12.92
N ARG A 233 -14.69 -12.26 -13.68
CA ARG A 233 -14.66 -12.24 -15.13
C ARG A 233 -15.56 -11.13 -15.68
N ALA A 234 -15.10 -10.45 -16.71
CA ALA A 234 -15.91 -9.50 -17.47
C ALA A 234 -17.13 -10.20 -18.12
N ARG A 235 -18.18 -9.44 -18.35
CA ARG A 235 -19.36 -9.89 -19.10
C ARG A 235 -18.97 -10.20 -20.56
N SER A 236 -19.78 -11.00 -21.23
CA SER A 236 -19.58 -11.32 -22.64
C SER A 236 -20.85 -10.97 -23.44
N PRO A 237 -20.85 -9.89 -24.25
CA PRO A 237 -19.76 -8.91 -24.40
C PRO A 237 -19.61 -8.00 -23.18
N PRO A 238 -18.43 -7.38 -22.96
CA PRO A 238 -18.23 -6.37 -21.92
C PRO A 238 -19.15 -5.17 -22.12
N LEU A 239 -19.74 -4.66 -21.04
CA LEU A 239 -20.67 -3.52 -21.06
C LEU A 239 -20.33 -2.52 -19.96
N VAL A 240 -19.80 -1.36 -20.34
CA VAL A 240 -19.51 -0.27 -19.40
C VAL A 240 -20.69 0.70 -19.39
N HIS A 241 -21.37 0.79 -18.23
CA HIS A 241 -22.48 1.73 -18.08
C HIS A 241 -21.95 3.17 -18.07
N PRO A 242 -22.53 4.12 -18.84
CA PRO A 242 -22.05 5.50 -18.94
C PRO A 242 -21.90 6.20 -17.58
N ASP A 243 -22.84 5.98 -16.66
CA ASP A 243 -22.83 6.59 -15.33
C ASP A 243 -21.73 6.04 -14.41
N ALA A 244 -21.11 4.88 -14.74
CA ALA A 244 -20.03 4.31 -13.98
C ALA A 244 -18.82 5.25 -13.93
N PHE A 245 -18.50 5.94 -15.00
CA PHE A 245 -17.36 6.87 -15.06
C PHE A 245 -17.49 8.09 -14.15
N SER A 246 -18.69 8.41 -13.69
CA SER A 246 -18.89 9.50 -12.72
C SER A 246 -18.50 9.08 -11.29
N ALA A 247 -18.38 7.80 -11.01
CA ALA A 247 -18.12 7.26 -9.67
C ALA A 247 -16.76 6.59 -9.57
N PHE A 248 -16.31 5.85 -10.58
CA PHE A 248 -15.03 5.18 -10.51
C PHE A 248 -13.93 5.94 -11.30
N CYS A 249 -12.71 5.90 -10.77
CA CYS A 249 -11.57 6.64 -11.28
C CYS A 249 -10.48 5.67 -11.76
N PRO A 250 -10.54 5.17 -13.00
CA PRO A 250 -9.69 4.09 -13.46
C PRO A 250 -8.21 4.48 -13.56
N LYS A 251 -7.92 5.72 -13.95
CA LYS A 251 -6.55 6.19 -14.15
C LYS A 251 -6.28 7.48 -13.36
N LEU A 252 -5.02 7.62 -12.90
CA LEU A 252 -4.49 8.89 -12.43
C LEU A 252 -4.01 9.70 -13.63
N ASN A 253 -4.40 10.96 -13.68
CA ASN A 253 -3.78 11.90 -14.60
C ASN A 253 -2.44 12.35 -13.98
N LEU A 254 -1.32 11.85 -14.49
CA LEU A 254 -0.01 12.22 -14.00
C LEU A 254 0.61 13.27 -14.93
N SER A 255 1.16 14.35 -14.36
CA SER A 255 1.94 15.32 -15.11
C SER A 255 3.40 14.87 -15.24
N VAL A 256 4.03 15.20 -16.36
CA VAL A 256 5.44 14.84 -16.64
C VAL A 256 6.44 15.80 -15.95
N GLU A 257 5.96 16.85 -15.28
CA GLU A 257 6.81 17.83 -14.62
C GLU A 257 7.64 17.24 -13.48
N PRO A 258 8.86 17.76 -13.26
CA PRO A 258 9.71 17.31 -12.15
C PRO A 258 8.99 17.51 -10.81
N SER A 259 9.11 16.53 -9.95
CA SER A 259 8.52 16.58 -8.60
C SER A 259 9.35 17.53 -7.73
N GLU A 260 8.64 18.40 -7.00
CA GLU A 260 9.21 19.04 -5.82
C GLU A 260 9.65 18.00 -4.79
N THR A 261 10.47 18.42 -3.82
CA THR A 261 10.87 17.53 -2.72
C THR A 261 9.63 17.04 -1.97
N VAL A 262 9.35 15.74 -2.11
CA VAL A 262 8.25 15.09 -1.40
C VAL A 262 8.76 14.61 -0.05
N VAL A 263 8.01 14.94 0.99
CA VAL A 263 8.23 14.46 2.35
C VAL A 263 7.04 13.65 2.84
N THR A 264 7.31 12.67 3.67
CA THR A 264 6.25 11.87 4.31
C THR A 264 6.29 12.11 5.81
N GLN A 265 5.15 12.47 6.40
CA GLN A 265 4.99 12.73 7.82
C GLN A 265 3.80 11.96 8.38
N ALA A 266 3.93 11.52 9.64
CA ALA A 266 2.86 10.86 10.38
C ALA A 266 2.25 11.84 11.39
N PHE A 267 0.93 11.90 11.40
CA PHE A 267 0.14 12.68 12.34
C PHE A 267 -0.76 11.73 13.12
N VAL A 268 -0.92 11.96 14.40
CA VAL A 268 -1.82 11.17 15.25
C VAL A 268 -3.05 12.01 15.57
N VAL A 269 -4.21 11.51 15.16
CA VAL A 269 -5.52 12.09 15.50
C VAL A 269 -6.11 11.26 16.62
N SER A 270 -6.35 11.86 17.80
CA SER A 270 -6.86 11.15 18.96
C SER A 270 -8.30 10.68 18.76
N LYS A 271 -8.76 9.73 19.59
CA LYS A 271 -10.16 9.27 19.57
C LYS A 271 -11.15 10.41 19.76
N ASP A 272 -10.83 11.38 20.65
CA ASP A 272 -11.70 12.51 20.91
C ASP A 272 -11.77 13.47 19.71
N GLN A 273 -10.63 13.72 19.07
CA GLN A 273 -10.56 14.49 17.83
C GLN A 273 -11.33 13.81 16.69
N VAL A 274 -11.17 12.49 16.52
CA VAL A 274 -11.97 11.72 15.54
C VAL A 274 -13.46 11.84 15.84
N THR A 275 -13.84 11.79 17.12
CA THR A 275 -15.24 11.89 17.54
C THR A 275 -15.79 13.30 17.29
N ALA A 276 -15.04 14.34 17.60
CA ALA A 276 -15.40 15.72 17.31
C ALA A 276 -15.57 15.95 15.80
N LEU A 277 -14.63 15.43 15.01
CA LEU A 277 -14.68 15.53 13.55
C LEU A 277 -15.90 14.84 12.96
N LYS A 278 -16.23 13.63 13.45
CA LYS A 278 -17.43 12.90 13.00
C LYS A 278 -18.71 13.68 13.33
N ARG A 279 -18.78 14.33 14.50
CA ARG A 279 -19.91 15.20 14.86
C ARG A 279 -20.03 16.41 13.91
N ALA A 280 -18.91 17.04 13.57
CA ALA A 280 -18.88 18.16 12.63
C ALA A 280 -19.27 17.76 11.18
N CYS A 281 -19.23 16.47 10.84
CA CYS A 281 -19.64 15.95 9.54
C CYS A 281 -21.09 15.43 9.51
N VAL A 282 -21.85 15.53 10.63
CA VAL A 282 -23.24 15.10 10.70
C VAL A 282 -24.15 16.27 10.42
N GLY A 283 -25.02 16.16 9.42
CA GLY A 283 -26.08 17.14 9.12
C GLY A 283 -27.28 17.04 10.05
N GLY A 284 -28.24 17.92 9.88
CA GLY A 284 -29.45 18.00 10.69
C GLY A 284 -30.35 16.75 10.66
N ASP A 285 -30.13 15.83 9.72
CA ASP A 285 -30.82 14.55 9.59
C ASP A 285 -30.32 13.45 10.56
N GLY A 286 -29.24 13.73 11.33
CA GLY A 286 -28.70 12.82 12.35
C GLY A 286 -27.98 11.58 11.77
N GLY A 287 -27.60 11.59 10.50
CA GLY A 287 -26.94 10.48 9.83
C GLY A 287 -25.59 10.09 10.48
N ARG A 288 -25.21 8.79 10.37
CA ARG A 288 -23.92 8.31 10.88
C ARG A 288 -22.82 8.49 9.82
N VAL A 289 -21.73 9.16 10.18
CA VAL A 289 -20.55 9.34 9.34
C VAL A 289 -19.44 8.38 9.78
N SER A 290 -18.83 7.67 8.84
CA SER A 290 -17.69 6.78 9.13
C SER A 290 -16.43 7.59 9.45
N THR A 291 -15.52 7.00 10.23
CA THR A 291 -14.20 7.59 10.49
C THR A 291 -13.44 7.87 9.18
N PHE A 292 -13.55 6.96 8.20
CA PHE A 292 -12.97 7.16 6.88
C PHE A 292 -13.50 8.43 6.19
N CYS A 293 -14.82 8.61 6.11
CA CYS A 293 -15.41 9.77 5.44
C CYS A 293 -15.05 11.08 6.14
N ALA A 294 -15.13 11.11 7.48
CA ALA A 294 -14.84 12.31 8.25
C ALA A 294 -13.37 12.73 8.13
N LEU A 295 -12.42 11.82 8.33
CA LEU A 295 -11.00 12.12 8.21
C LEU A 295 -10.61 12.45 6.77
N SER A 296 -11.13 11.73 5.78
CA SER A 296 -10.85 12.00 4.37
C SER A 296 -11.34 13.38 3.95
N ALA A 297 -12.53 13.79 4.41
CA ALA A 297 -13.08 15.12 4.14
C ALA A 297 -12.21 16.23 4.75
N HIS A 298 -11.81 16.06 6.02
CA HIS A 298 -10.97 17.02 6.71
C HIS A 298 -9.58 17.15 6.08
N VAL A 299 -8.92 16.00 5.79
CA VAL A 299 -7.61 15.98 5.14
C VAL A 299 -7.69 16.61 3.74
N TRP A 300 -8.72 16.32 2.95
CA TRP A 300 -8.92 16.89 1.63
C TRP A 300 -9.02 18.41 1.69
N ARG A 301 -9.84 18.94 2.62
CA ARG A 301 -9.93 20.37 2.88
C ARG A 301 -8.58 20.97 3.27
N CYS A 302 -7.87 20.38 4.25
CA CYS A 302 -6.57 20.86 4.70
C CYS A 302 -5.55 20.94 3.56
N VAL A 303 -5.51 19.94 2.68
CA VAL A 303 -4.62 19.91 1.51
C VAL A 303 -4.96 21.02 0.52
N CYS A 304 -6.25 21.22 0.18
CA CYS A 304 -6.68 22.28 -0.72
C CYS A 304 -6.29 23.66 -0.22
N VAL A 305 -6.47 23.91 1.10
CA VAL A 305 -6.10 25.18 1.73
C VAL A 305 -4.58 25.35 1.78
N ALA A 306 -3.84 24.33 2.22
CA ALA A 306 -2.37 24.40 2.33
C ALA A 306 -1.70 24.62 0.97
N ARG A 307 -2.23 24.00 -0.09
CA ARG A 307 -1.77 24.20 -1.48
C ARG A 307 -2.26 25.51 -2.08
N ARG A 308 -3.11 26.28 -1.38
CA ARG A 308 -3.68 27.56 -1.87
C ARG A 308 -4.32 27.42 -3.25
N LEU A 309 -5.04 26.33 -3.47
CA LEU A 309 -5.65 26.04 -4.77
C LEU A 309 -6.67 27.14 -5.16
N PRO A 310 -6.77 27.49 -6.47
CA PRO A 310 -7.75 28.47 -6.93
C PRO A 310 -9.19 28.05 -6.59
N PRO A 311 -10.05 28.95 -6.10
CA PRO A 311 -11.41 28.62 -5.65
C PRO A 311 -12.29 27.94 -6.71
N ASP A 312 -12.11 28.31 -7.98
CA ASP A 312 -12.88 27.77 -9.12
C ASP A 312 -12.28 26.51 -9.73
N ALA A 313 -11.08 26.08 -9.27
CA ALA A 313 -10.50 24.84 -9.71
C ALA A 313 -11.35 23.64 -9.26
N THR A 314 -11.36 22.58 -10.06
CA THR A 314 -11.97 21.31 -9.67
C THR A 314 -10.92 20.47 -8.95
N THR A 315 -11.21 20.04 -7.73
CA THR A 315 -10.38 19.12 -6.94
C THR A 315 -11.04 17.76 -6.83
N ARG A 316 -10.24 16.71 -6.70
CA ARG A 316 -10.72 15.33 -6.63
C ARG A 316 -10.00 14.53 -5.56
N LEU A 317 -10.77 13.79 -4.76
CA LEU A 317 -10.28 12.79 -3.83
C LEU A 317 -10.60 11.41 -4.38
N THR A 318 -9.60 10.51 -4.46
CA THR A 318 -9.76 9.13 -4.93
C THR A 318 -9.35 8.15 -3.84
N PHE A 319 -10.01 6.98 -3.79
CA PHE A 319 -9.74 5.94 -2.80
C PHE A 319 -10.09 4.55 -3.32
N PRO A 320 -9.36 3.49 -2.91
CA PRO A 320 -9.73 2.12 -3.22
C PRO A 320 -10.89 1.67 -2.34
N ALA A 321 -11.86 0.98 -2.94
CA ALA A 321 -13.00 0.39 -2.25
C ALA A 321 -13.11 -1.09 -2.55
N SER A 322 -13.40 -1.92 -1.52
CA SER A 322 -13.52 -3.36 -1.67
C SER A 322 -14.85 -3.75 -2.31
N VAL A 323 -14.78 -4.51 -3.40
CA VAL A 323 -15.95 -5.00 -4.14
C VAL A 323 -16.59 -6.24 -3.50
N ARG A 324 -15.93 -6.86 -2.52
CA ARG A 324 -16.30 -8.18 -1.97
C ARG A 324 -17.74 -8.29 -1.53
N ARG A 325 -18.30 -7.23 -0.94
CA ARG A 325 -19.69 -7.20 -0.44
C ARG A 325 -20.67 -6.55 -1.41
N SER A 326 -20.19 -5.82 -2.40
CA SER A 326 -21.04 -5.08 -3.36
C SER A 326 -21.49 -5.96 -4.51
N MET A 327 -20.72 -6.97 -4.86
CA MET A 327 -21.11 -7.94 -5.88
C MET A 327 -22.34 -8.76 -5.50
N ARG A 328 -23.06 -9.23 -6.50
CA ARG A 328 -24.21 -10.15 -6.36
C ARG A 328 -24.01 -11.39 -7.23
N PRO A 329 -23.77 -12.59 -6.62
CA PRO A 329 -23.58 -12.84 -5.20
C PRO A 329 -22.29 -12.18 -4.67
N PRO A 330 -22.17 -11.93 -3.34
CA PRO A 330 -20.91 -11.45 -2.75
C PRO A 330 -19.76 -12.43 -3.01
N LEU A 331 -18.53 -11.92 -3.09
CA LEU A 331 -17.38 -12.82 -3.16
C LEU A 331 -17.31 -13.70 -1.91
N PRO A 332 -16.92 -14.97 -2.06
CA PRO A 332 -16.78 -15.89 -0.94
C PRO A 332 -15.89 -15.32 0.16
N PRO A 333 -16.14 -15.68 1.43
CA PRO A 333 -15.19 -15.45 2.50
C PRO A 333 -13.79 -15.95 2.10
N GLY A 334 -12.75 -15.29 2.57
CA GLY A 334 -11.36 -15.66 2.24
C GLY A 334 -10.95 -15.38 0.79
N TYR A 335 -11.77 -14.73 -0.07
CA TYR A 335 -11.37 -14.42 -1.45
C TYR A 335 -9.96 -13.81 -1.50
N CYS A 336 -9.04 -14.52 -2.17
CA CYS A 336 -7.61 -14.18 -2.27
C CYS A 336 -7.26 -13.71 -3.68
N GLY A 337 -7.05 -12.42 -3.82
CA GLY A 337 -6.79 -11.70 -5.07
C GLY A 337 -7.11 -10.23 -4.90
N ASN A 338 -7.14 -9.48 -5.99
CA ASN A 338 -7.53 -8.08 -5.94
C ASN A 338 -9.05 -7.94 -6.09
N GLY A 339 -9.70 -7.58 -5.01
CA GLY A 339 -11.13 -7.28 -4.96
C GLY A 339 -11.37 -5.81 -4.67
N ILE A 340 -10.72 -4.88 -5.42
CA ILE A 340 -10.82 -3.44 -5.24
C ILE A 340 -11.03 -2.72 -6.56
N ILE A 341 -11.80 -1.62 -6.51
CA ILE A 341 -11.88 -0.61 -7.57
C ILE A 341 -11.57 0.77 -6.98
N TRP A 342 -11.23 1.73 -7.84
CA TRP A 342 -10.98 3.10 -7.43
C TRP A 342 -12.26 3.92 -7.56
N LEU A 343 -12.72 4.49 -6.45
CA LEU A 343 -13.81 5.46 -6.41
C LEU A 343 -13.26 6.88 -6.24
N GLY A 344 -14.09 7.87 -6.56
CA GLY A 344 -13.73 9.27 -6.41
C GLY A 344 -14.91 10.15 -6.01
N ALA A 345 -14.57 11.22 -5.31
CA ALA A 345 -15.43 12.37 -5.06
C ALA A 345 -14.76 13.61 -5.66
N ALA A 346 -15.52 14.49 -6.28
CA ALA A 346 -15.00 15.72 -6.89
C ALA A 346 -15.87 16.92 -6.49
N GLY A 347 -15.26 18.09 -6.44
CA GLY A 347 -15.96 19.34 -6.12
C GLY A 347 -15.12 20.56 -6.52
N LYS A 348 -15.70 21.74 -6.44
CA LYS A 348 -14.94 22.99 -6.53
C LYS A 348 -14.15 23.23 -5.26
N VAL A 349 -12.96 23.80 -5.39
CA VAL A 349 -12.10 24.10 -4.23
C VAL A 349 -12.86 24.97 -3.23
N ARG A 350 -13.59 26.01 -3.68
CA ARG A 350 -14.40 26.87 -2.81
C ARG A 350 -15.41 26.08 -1.96
N ASP A 351 -16.03 25.04 -2.54
CA ASP A 351 -17.04 24.22 -1.83
C ASP A 351 -16.37 23.28 -0.81
N VAL A 352 -15.14 22.82 -1.11
CA VAL A 352 -14.36 21.96 -0.21
C VAL A 352 -13.70 22.74 0.91
N THR A 353 -13.35 24.04 0.69
CA THR A 353 -12.56 24.86 1.61
C THR A 353 -13.38 25.90 2.38
N SER A 354 -14.66 26.06 2.09
CA SER A 354 -15.54 27.00 2.77
C SER A 354 -15.46 26.86 4.30
N SER A 355 -15.67 27.94 5.05
CA SER A 355 -15.47 28.01 6.50
C SER A 355 -16.75 27.84 7.31
N GLU A 356 -17.89 27.69 6.65
CA GLU A 356 -19.17 27.52 7.31
C GLU A 356 -19.29 26.13 7.96
N SER A 357 -20.08 26.00 9.02
CA SER A 357 -20.17 24.76 9.80
C SER A 357 -20.80 23.59 9.03
N GLU A 358 -21.53 23.87 7.96
CA GLU A 358 -22.19 22.86 7.13
C GLU A 358 -21.29 22.24 6.04
N ASP A 359 -20.10 22.78 5.83
CA ASP A 359 -19.24 22.42 4.69
C ASP A 359 -18.57 21.06 4.83
N LEU A 360 -18.14 20.66 6.04
CA LEU A 360 -17.64 19.31 6.26
C LEU A 360 -18.75 18.26 6.09
N VAL A 361 -20.00 18.62 6.37
CA VAL A 361 -21.17 17.76 6.09
C VAL A 361 -21.27 17.50 4.60
N PHE A 362 -21.16 18.54 3.78
CA PHE A 362 -21.19 18.43 2.32
C PHE A 362 -20.03 17.55 1.80
N VAL A 363 -18.78 17.84 2.17
CA VAL A 363 -17.59 17.13 1.69
C VAL A 363 -17.62 15.65 2.13
N ALA A 364 -17.95 15.36 3.39
CA ALA A 364 -18.10 14.01 3.89
C ALA A 364 -19.27 13.28 3.20
N GLY A 365 -20.33 14.01 2.89
CA GLY A 365 -21.49 13.55 2.13
C GLY A 365 -21.13 13.11 0.71
N GLN A 366 -20.28 13.88 0.00
CA GLN A 366 -19.78 13.50 -1.34
C GLN A 366 -19.01 12.18 -1.30
N ILE A 367 -18.08 12.03 -0.34
CA ILE A 367 -17.30 10.78 -0.18
C ILE A 367 -18.24 9.61 0.19
N SER A 368 -19.16 9.83 1.11
CA SER A 368 -20.13 8.81 1.52
C SER A 368 -21.05 8.39 0.37
N SER A 369 -21.46 9.34 -0.47
CA SER A 369 -22.26 9.07 -1.68
C SER A 369 -21.49 8.21 -2.68
N ALA A 370 -20.22 8.51 -2.93
CA ALA A 370 -19.37 7.68 -3.79
C ALA A 370 -19.29 6.24 -3.27
N VAL A 371 -19.13 6.04 -1.96
CA VAL A 371 -19.13 4.70 -1.35
C VAL A 371 -20.49 4.00 -1.49
N ARG A 372 -21.59 4.70 -1.27
CA ARG A 372 -22.96 4.12 -1.38
C ARG A 372 -23.35 3.74 -2.81
N ARG A 373 -22.79 4.44 -3.81
CA ARG A 373 -23.03 4.13 -5.23
C ARG A 373 -22.34 2.84 -5.69
N MET A 374 -21.46 2.25 -4.88
CA MET A 374 -20.77 1.02 -5.21
C MET A 374 -21.70 -0.19 -5.07
N ASP A 375 -22.51 -0.42 -6.07
CA ASP A 375 -23.37 -1.58 -6.26
C ASP A 375 -22.75 -2.61 -7.22
N ASP A 376 -23.46 -3.70 -7.50
CA ASP A 376 -23.03 -4.77 -8.40
C ASP A 376 -22.82 -4.27 -9.83
N GLU A 377 -23.68 -3.38 -10.33
CA GLU A 377 -23.57 -2.87 -11.70
C GLU A 377 -22.34 -1.98 -11.88
N LEU A 378 -22.06 -1.09 -10.93
CA LEU A 378 -20.85 -0.28 -10.95
C LEU A 378 -19.59 -1.13 -10.93
N VAL A 379 -19.57 -2.18 -10.08
CA VAL A 379 -18.43 -3.11 -10.00
C VAL A 379 -18.25 -3.87 -11.31
N ARG A 380 -19.33 -4.40 -11.90
CA ARG A 380 -19.26 -5.11 -13.19
C ARG A 380 -18.83 -4.20 -14.32
N SER A 381 -19.34 -2.96 -14.36
CA SER A 381 -18.90 -1.96 -15.34
C SER A 381 -17.42 -1.62 -15.21
N ALA A 382 -16.89 -1.57 -13.98
CA ALA A 382 -15.46 -1.36 -13.74
C ALA A 382 -14.62 -2.57 -14.22
N ILE A 383 -15.07 -3.79 -13.96
CA ILE A 383 -14.42 -5.02 -14.44
C ILE A 383 -14.39 -5.04 -15.97
N ASP A 384 -15.53 -4.77 -16.62
CA ASP A 384 -15.64 -4.73 -18.07
C ASP A 384 -14.76 -3.64 -18.70
N TYR A 385 -14.69 -2.47 -18.05
CA TYR A 385 -13.79 -1.40 -18.48
C TYR A 385 -12.33 -1.85 -18.46
N PHE A 386 -11.87 -2.49 -17.37
CA PHE A 386 -10.49 -2.95 -17.28
C PHE A 386 -10.18 -4.10 -18.24
N GLU A 387 -11.16 -4.95 -18.58
CA GLU A 387 -10.98 -5.98 -19.61
C GLU A 387 -10.79 -5.37 -21.00
N LEU A 388 -11.47 -4.25 -21.29
CA LEU A 388 -11.37 -3.53 -22.58
C LEU A 388 -10.14 -2.59 -22.63
N THR A 389 -9.52 -2.30 -21.51
CA THR A 389 -8.42 -1.34 -21.44
C THR A 389 -7.08 -2.06 -21.61
N GLU A 390 -6.26 -1.54 -22.54
CA GLU A 390 -4.86 -1.97 -22.63
C GLU A 390 -4.12 -1.65 -21.33
N ILE A 391 -3.36 -2.64 -20.86
CA ILE A 391 -2.55 -2.49 -19.65
C ILE A 391 -1.25 -1.77 -20.04
N ASP A 392 -1.02 -0.60 -19.47
CA ASP A 392 0.23 0.12 -19.66
C ASP A 392 1.42 -0.77 -19.25
N SER A 393 2.36 -0.98 -20.15
CA SER A 393 3.52 -1.86 -19.94
C SER A 393 4.48 -1.38 -18.84
N LYS A 394 4.35 -0.12 -18.39
CA LYS A 394 5.18 0.47 -17.34
C LYS A 394 4.33 1.32 -16.39
N PRO A 395 4.72 1.41 -15.09
CA PRO A 395 4.12 2.38 -14.19
C PRO A 395 4.27 3.78 -14.79
N ALA A 396 3.18 4.54 -14.87
CA ALA A 396 3.24 5.90 -15.39
C ALA A 396 4.22 6.75 -14.56
N PRO A 397 5.27 7.33 -15.14
CA PRO A 397 6.10 8.32 -14.46
C PRO A 397 5.30 9.61 -14.23
N GLY A 398 5.73 10.43 -13.29
CA GLY A 398 5.17 11.76 -13.08
C GLY A 398 4.58 11.98 -11.69
N ARG A 399 4.13 13.21 -11.43
CA ARG A 399 3.50 13.63 -10.18
C ARG A 399 1.98 13.66 -10.33
N MET A 400 1.26 13.47 -9.22
CA MET A 400 -0.17 13.74 -9.18
C MET A 400 -0.42 15.25 -9.33
N PRO A 401 -1.49 15.65 -10.05
CA PRO A 401 -1.91 17.05 -10.06
C PRO A 401 -2.14 17.55 -8.63
N GLU A 402 -1.83 18.82 -8.37
CA GLU A 402 -2.05 19.42 -7.04
C GLU A 402 -3.52 19.41 -6.61
N THR A 403 -4.44 19.37 -7.56
CA THR A 403 -5.87 19.25 -7.34
C THR A 403 -6.33 17.82 -7.00
N GLU A 404 -5.43 16.85 -7.03
CA GLU A 404 -5.74 15.44 -6.77
C GLU A 404 -5.22 15.01 -5.39
N LEU A 405 -6.04 14.22 -4.68
CA LEU A 405 -5.68 13.56 -3.43
C LEU A 405 -6.05 12.08 -3.51
N ARG A 406 -5.17 11.21 -3.05
CA ARG A 406 -5.41 9.77 -2.98
C ARG A 406 -5.33 9.27 -1.55
N VAL A 407 -6.48 8.82 -1.03
CA VAL A 407 -6.58 8.31 0.35
C VAL A 407 -6.70 6.79 0.33
N ILE A 408 -5.77 6.13 1.00
CA ILE A 408 -5.76 4.67 1.17
C ILE A 408 -6.05 4.38 2.64
N SER A 409 -7.17 3.69 2.89
CA SER A 409 -7.58 3.38 4.26
C SER A 409 -7.28 1.92 4.60
N TRP A 410 -6.53 1.74 5.69
CA TRP A 410 -6.32 0.46 6.38
C TRP A 410 -6.97 0.46 7.77
N LEU A 411 -7.91 1.39 8.01
CA LEU A 411 -8.68 1.44 9.26
C LEU A 411 -9.47 0.13 9.47
N GLY A 412 -9.32 -0.44 10.64
CA GLY A 412 -9.95 -1.71 11.02
C GLY A 412 -9.36 -2.93 10.30
N MET A 413 -8.27 -2.78 9.54
CA MET A 413 -7.52 -3.94 9.03
C MET A 413 -6.56 -4.48 10.11
N PRO A 414 -6.29 -5.81 10.11
CA PRO A 414 -5.49 -6.46 11.15
C PRO A 414 -3.98 -6.22 10.97
N VAL A 415 -3.59 -4.95 10.79
CA VAL A 415 -2.22 -4.53 10.47
C VAL A 415 -1.23 -4.97 11.55
N TYR A 416 -1.66 -4.92 12.83
CA TYR A 416 -0.84 -5.27 13.99
C TYR A 416 -1.09 -6.70 14.53
N ASP A 417 -1.98 -7.48 13.88
CA ASP A 417 -2.33 -8.84 14.32
C ASP A 417 -1.43 -9.92 13.71
N VAL A 418 -0.17 -9.56 13.44
CA VAL A 418 0.86 -10.47 12.90
C VAL A 418 1.79 -10.87 14.03
N ASP A 419 1.32 -11.78 14.91
CA ASP A 419 2.05 -12.32 16.07
C ASP A 419 2.56 -13.72 15.76
N PHE A 420 3.87 -13.89 15.65
CA PHE A 420 4.53 -15.18 15.38
C PHE A 420 4.72 -16.06 16.63
N GLY A 421 4.23 -15.63 17.78
CA GLY A 421 4.39 -16.29 19.08
C GLY A 421 5.31 -15.54 20.02
N TRP A 422 5.80 -14.38 19.61
CA TRP A 422 6.67 -13.52 20.40
C TRP A 422 6.08 -12.13 20.64
N GLY A 423 4.77 -11.99 20.42
CA GLY A 423 4.01 -10.77 20.61
C GLY A 423 3.78 -10.00 19.31
N LYS A 424 2.86 -9.03 19.40
CA LYS A 424 2.50 -8.14 18.28
C LYS A 424 3.65 -7.20 17.93
N PRO A 425 3.74 -6.73 16.65
CA PRO A 425 4.73 -5.74 16.26
C PRO A 425 4.50 -4.40 16.99
N LEU A 426 5.58 -3.71 17.29
CA LEU A 426 5.57 -2.36 17.84
C LEU A 426 5.09 -1.35 16.79
N ALA A 427 5.52 -1.53 15.56
CA ALA A 427 5.18 -0.66 14.44
C ALA A 427 5.14 -1.45 13.13
N MET A 428 4.28 -1.00 12.22
CA MET A 428 4.25 -1.42 10.83
C MET A 428 4.33 -0.19 9.93
N LEU A 429 5.19 -0.24 8.93
CA LEU A 429 5.46 0.85 8.00
C LEU A 429 5.44 0.36 6.57
N ARG A 430 4.99 1.21 5.67
CA ARG A 430 5.35 1.06 4.26
C ARG A 430 6.81 1.48 4.08
N ALA A 431 7.59 0.65 3.40
CA ALA A 431 9.01 0.92 3.17
C ALA A 431 9.24 1.64 1.82
N VAL A 432 8.42 2.63 1.54
CA VAL A 432 8.54 3.47 0.35
C VAL A 432 7.82 4.79 0.58
N SER A 433 8.43 5.88 0.15
CA SER A 433 7.76 7.17 0.04
C SER A 433 6.87 7.17 -1.21
N GLU A 434 5.64 7.59 -1.02
CA GLU A 434 4.71 7.76 -2.13
C GLU A 434 4.91 9.14 -2.78
N ARG A 435 4.20 9.39 -3.87
CA ARG A 435 4.14 10.71 -4.49
C ARG A 435 3.39 11.70 -3.60
N ALA A 436 3.62 12.99 -3.79
CA ALA A 436 2.81 14.03 -3.13
C ALA A 436 1.32 13.83 -3.41
N GLY A 437 0.49 14.04 -2.38
CA GLY A 437 -0.96 13.82 -2.45
C GLY A 437 -1.41 12.39 -2.10
N PHE A 438 -0.51 11.51 -1.63
CA PHE A 438 -0.90 10.22 -1.06
C PHE A 438 -1.08 10.30 0.46
N VAL A 439 -2.17 9.73 0.94
CA VAL A 439 -2.53 9.68 2.36
C VAL A 439 -2.89 8.23 2.74
N TYR A 440 -2.31 7.75 3.84
CA TYR A 440 -2.75 6.50 4.46
C TYR A 440 -3.45 6.80 5.78
N LEU A 441 -4.62 6.22 5.97
CA LEU A 441 -5.35 6.22 7.23
C LEU A 441 -5.23 4.82 7.84
N MET A 442 -4.69 4.70 9.04
CA MET A 442 -4.48 3.42 9.70
C MET A 442 -4.66 3.54 11.22
N ASP A 443 -4.98 2.44 11.85
CA ASP A 443 -4.99 2.39 13.30
C ASP A 443 -3.58 2.68 13.82
N ASN A 444 -3.46 3.33 14.98
CA ASN A 444 -2.16 3.80 15.49
C ASN A 444 -1.37 2.69 16.21
N GLY A 445 -1.83 1.43 16.19
CA GLY A 445 -1.21 0.32 16.90
C GLY A 445 -1.41 0.36 18.43
N LYS A 446 -2.13 1.35 18.93
CA LYS A 446 -2.60 1.46 20.31
C LYS A 446 -4.08 1.15 20.36
N GLU A 447 -4.53 0.47 21.39
CA GLU A 447 -5.95 0.15 21.58
C GLU A 447 -6.75 1.35 22.15
N ASP A 448 -6.30 2.57 21.86
CA ASP A 448 -6.89 3.84 22.35
C ASP A 448 -7.88 4.47 21.35
N GLY A 449 -8.05 3.86 20.18
CA GLY A 449 -8.94 4.36 19.12
C GLY A 449 -8.40 5.59 18.37
N SER A 450 -7.13 5.95 18.56
CA SER A 450 -6.47 6.98 17.76
C SER A 450 -6.15 6.48 16.35
N VAL A 451 -6.12 7.41 15.40
CA VAL A 451 -5.82 7.15 13.98
C VAL A 451 -4.50 7.79 13.61
N ARG A 452 -3.68 7.05 12.88
CA ARG A 452 -2.46 7.56 12.25
C ARG A 452 -2.79 7.99 10.82
N VAL A 453 -2.56 9.28 10.53
CA VAL A 453 -2.62 9.87 9.19
C VAL A 453 -1.19 9.99 8.68
N LEU A 454 -0.85 9.19 7.68
CA LEU A 454 0.45 9.25 7.04
C LEU A 454 0.30 10.03 5.74
N MET A 455 0.88 11.21 5.67
CA MET A 455 0.76 12.14 4.54
C MET A 455 2.08 12.26 3.80
N SER A 456 2.05 11.99 2.49
CA SER A 456 3.13 12.32 1.56
C SER A 456 2.74 13.58 0.80
N THR A 457 3.55 14.64 0.95
CA THR A 457 3.23 15.95 0.36
C THR A 457 4.49 16.71 0.01
N GLU A 458 4.33 17.85 -0.64
CA GLU A 458 5.38 18.82 -0.90
C GLU A 458 5.91 19.37 0.43
N ALA A 459 7.23 19.45 0.56
CA ALA A 459 7.84 19.96 1.81
C ALA A 459 7.36 21.38 2.15
N ALA A 460 7.08 22.18 1.13
CA ALA A 460 6.66 23.59 1.29
C ALA A 460 5.32 23.75 2.04
N ILE A 461 4.40 22.81 1.90
CA ILE A 461 3.05 22.94 2.51
C ILE A 461 2.90 22.17 3.82
N LEU A 462 3.91 21.41 4.25
CA LEU A 462 3.80 20.48 5.37
C LEU A 462 3.39 21.18 6.68
N ASN A 463 4.00 22.32 6.98
CA ASN A 463 3.69 23.09 8.20
C ASN A 463 2.25 23.65 8.18
N ASP A 464 1.84 24.22 7.05
CA ASP A 464 0.47 24.74 6.87
C ASP A 464 -0.53 23.59 7.01
N PHE A 465 -0.26 22.45 6.39
CA PHE A 465 -1.09 21.25 6.52
C PHE A 465 -1.21 20.79 7.97
N GLN A 466 -0.10 20.71 8.72
CA GLN A 466 -0.11 20.30 10.14
C GLN A 466 -0.96 21.24 10.98
N HIS A 467 -0.80 22.54 10.83
CA HIS A 467 -1.60 23.54 11.55
C HIS A 467 -3.10 23.37 11.24
N LEU A 468 -3.45 23.23 9.97
CA LEU A 468 -4.83 23.06 9.53
C LEU A 468 -5.45 21.75 10.03
N LEU A 469 -4.66 20.64 10.05
CA LEU A 469 -5.11 19.35 10.52
C LEU A 469 -5.57 19.41 11.98
N TYR A 470 -4.88 20.17 12.82
CA TYR A 470 -5.16 20.28 14.26
C TYR A 470 -5.98 21.51 14.67
N ALA A 471 -6.19 22.50 13.79
CA ALA A 471 -6.84 23.76 14.12
C ALA A 471 -8.33 23.67 14.51
N ARG A 472 -8.99 22.54 14.24
CA ARG A 472 -10.43 22.33 14.51
C ARG A 472 -10.73 21.47 15.75
N PHE A 473 -9.74 21.17 16.58
CA PHE A 473 -9.89 20.29 17.73
C PHE A 473 -9.69 21.02 19.07
#